data_9031b5a88a140fe66747a483738a516b
#
_entry.id   9031b5a88a140fe66747a483738a516b
#
_cell.length_a   1.000
_cell.length_b   1.000
_cell.length_c   1.000
_cell.angle_alpha   90.00
_cell.angle_beta   90.00
_cell.angle_gamma   90.00
#
_symmetry.space_group_name_H-M   'P 1'
#
loop_
_entity.id
_entity.type
_entity.pdbx_description
1 polymer ?
#
loop_
_entity_poly.entity_id
_entity_poly.type
_entity_poly.pdbx_seq_one_letter_code
_entity_poly.pdbx_strand_id
1 'polypeptide(L)'
;VLPFLSACNQPESPNAELFPAAGAENVNPDTHLVLTFTDSPIVGDSGMIRIYDAMSHQIVDSLDLSIPSGPTESRTYGPECDYTKIPYDYTRTHMPTNRDTRPGTPSGTAEPTPPDYQLNIIGGFTDAFHFHPIIVRDSTATIYLHNNMLDYNHSYYVTIDEGVLTLPDHSFHGISKEHNWSFKTKESAPASTDTLIVDATGQGDFNTVQGALDFIPDFSQKQTVILIQAGDYEELVYARNKTNVKIKGAGMDRTRVHYANNEVFNPHPLTVKTNEWPGTFPSRRAAFMLDNCSDILLEDLTIATDLHGQAEGLLLNGERIALYSVHIIGSGDALQANGTIYMESCELDGGGD
;
A
#
# COMPACT_ATOMS: atom_id res chain seq x y z
N VAL A 1 16.30 -47.89 35.57
CA VAL A 1 15.33 -46.85 35.22
C VAL A 1 16.11 -45.74 34.53
N LEU A 2 16.08 -45.70 33.21
CA LEU A 2 16.65 -44.63 32.38
C LEU A 2 15.62 -43.51 32.30
N PRO A 3 16.01 -42.23 32.50
CA PRO A 3 15.11 -41.12 32.29
C PRO A 3 14.89 -40.96 30.77
N PHE A 4 13.63 -40.97 30.37
CA PHE A 4 13.21 -40.45 29.05
C PHE A 4 13.52 -38.95 29.02
N LEU A 5 14.53 -38.57 28.25
CA LEU A 5 14.69 -37.18 27.82
C LEU A 5 13.54 -36.90 26.84
N SER A 6 12.55 -36.18 27.30
CA SER A 6 11.59 -35.52 26.44
C SER A 6 12.36 -34.55 25.56
N ALA A 7 12.54 -34.88 24.29
CA ALA A 7 12.98 -33.90 23.32
C ALA A 7 11.91 -32.81 23.28
N CYS A 8 12.26 -31.64 23.77
CA CYS A 8 11.50 -30.44 23.53
C CYS A 8 11.63 -30.19 22.02
N ASN A 9 10.60 -30.56 21.26
CA ASN A 9 10.51 -30.14 19.87
C ASN A 9 10.47 -28.60 19.90
N GLN A 10 11.57 -27.98 19.57
CA GLN A 10 11.54 -26.58 19.18
C GLN A 10 10.64 -26.51 17.94
N PRO A 11 9.71 -25.55 17.85
CA PRO A 11 8.95 -25.36 16.63
C PRO A 11 9.94 -25.17 15.50
N GLU A 12 9.76 -25.93 14.43
CA GLU A 12 10.56 -25.78 13.22
C GLU A 12 10.38 -24.32 12.75
N SER A 13 11.47 -23.62 12.54
CA SER A 13 11.42 -22.28 11.95
C SER A 13 10.77 -22.40 10.57
N PRO A 14 9.90 -21.46 10.19
CA PRO A 14 9.38 -21.46 8.82
C PRO A 14 10.57 -21.44 7.85
N ASN A 15 10.49 -22.21 6.75
CA ASN A 15 11.53 -22.27 5.72
C ASN A 15 11.62 -20.97 4.92
N ALA A 16 11.63 -19.83 5.61
CA ALA A 16 11.67 -18.49 5.07
C ALA A 16 12.39 -17.54 6.03
N GLU A 17 13.10 -16.58 5.48
CA GLU A 17 13.52 -15.38 6.21
C GLU A 17 12.35 -14.42 6.34
N LEU A 18 12.13 -13.90 7.53
CA LEU A 18 10.98 -13.07 7.87
C LEU A 18 11.38 -11.61 8.05
N PHE A 19 10.60 -10.69 7.48
CA PHE A 19 10.65 -9.27 7.82
C PHE A 19 9.23 -8.75 8.14
N PRO A 20 9.02 -8.07 9.29
CA PRO A 20 9.98 -7.92 10.39
C PRO A 20 10.44 -9.28 10.92
N ALA A 21 11.69 -9.39 11.38
CA ALA A 21 12.20 -10.63 11.96
C ALA A 21 11.36 -11.04 13.17
N ALA A 22 11.25 -12.35 13.43
CA ALA A 22 10.55 -12.83 14.63
C ALA A 22 11.17 -12.24 15.91
N GLY A 23 10.34 -11.64 16.75
CA GLY A 23 10.77 -10.94 17.96
C GLY A 23 11.36 -9.54 17.72
N ALA A 24 11.25 -8.99 16.49
CA ALA A 24 11.73 -7.64 16.21
C ALA A 24 11.01 -6.59 17.07
N GLU A 25 11.76 -5.58 17.50
CA GLU A 25 11.25 -4.40 18.19
C GLU A 25 11.47 -3.14 17.35
N ASN A 26 10.78 -2.07 17.69
CA ASN A 26 10.85 -0.78 16.99
C ASN A 26 10.45 -0.86 15.50
N VAL A 27 9.49 -1.72 15.18
CA VAL A 27 8.94 -1.87 13.83
C VAL A 27 8.01 -0.68 13.52
N ASN A 28 8.08 -0.16 12.31
CA ASN A 28 7.14 0.88 11.87
C ASN A 28 5.73 0.29 11.71
N PRO A 29 4.66 0.97 12.15
CA PRO A 29 3.30 0.48 11.98
C PRO A 29 2.85 0.31 10.52
N ASP A 30 3.45 1.02 9.58
CA ASP A 30 3.20 0.92 8.15
C ASP A 30 4.05 -0.15 7.44
N THR A 31 4.64 -1.08 8.21
CA THR A 31 5.48 -2.15 7.65
C THR A 31 4.68 -3.13 6.79
N HIS A 32 5.27 -3.58 5.71
CA HIS A 32 4.83 -4.79 5.04
C HIS A 32 5.40 -6.03 5.75
N LEU A 33 4.75 -7.17 5.55
CA LEU A 33 5.27 -8.45 6.03
C LEU A 33 5.92 -9.18 4.85
N VAL A 34 7.18 -9.55 5.00
CA VAL A 34 7.94 -10.14 3.89
C VAL A 34 8.47 -11.52 4.27
N LEU A 35 8.30 -12.47 3.36
CA LEU A 35 8.89 -13.81 3.44
C LEU A 35 9.84 -13.99 2.27
N THR A 36 11.11 -14.28 2.54
CA THR A 36 12.09 -14.60 1.52
C THR A 36 12.44 -16.09 1.61
N PHE A 37 12.23 -16.80 0.51
CA PHE A 37 12.44 -18.24 0.37
C PHE A 37 13.70 -18.55 -0.43
N THR A 38 14.02 -19.82 -0.55
CA THR A 38 15.07 -20.31 -1.47
C THR A 38 14.59 -20.37 -2.91
N ASP A 39 13.29 -20.61 -3.11
CA ASP A 39 12.64 -20.73 -4.41
C ASP A 39 11.46 -19.75 -4.52
N SER A 40 11.03 -19.48 -5.74
CA SER A 40 9.88 -18.58 -5.97
C SER A 40 8.58 -19.21 -5.44
N PRO A 41 7.89 -18.55 -4.48
CA PRO A 41 6.61 -19.02 -4.00
C PRO A 41 5.49 -18.73 -5.00
N ILE A 42 4.44 -19.55 -4.94
CA ILE A 42 3.20 -19.37 -5.69
C ILE A 42 2.12 -18.95 -4.70
N VAL A 43 1.41 -17.88 -5.03
CA VAL A 43 0.26 -17.41 -4.24
C VAL A 43 -0.93 -18.32 -4.51
N GLY A 44 -1.56 -18.83 -3.45
CA GLY A 44 -2.79 -19.60 -3.53
C GLY A 44 -4.03 -18.75 -3.74
N ASP A 45 -5.15 -19.41 -3.91
CA ASP A 45 -6.47 -18.82 -4.14
C ASP A 45 -7.41 -19.02 -2.94
N SER A 46 -6.87 -19.35 -1.79
CA SER A 46 -7.63 -19.62 -0.57
C SER A 46 -6.74 -19.58 0.67
N GLY A 47 -7.37 -19.53 1.83
CA GLY A 47 -6.70 -19.41 3.11
C GLY A 47 -6.58 -17.97 3.58
N MET A 48 -6.18 -17.83 4.84
CA MET A 48 -6.17 -16.54 5.53
C MET A 48 -4.77 -16.19 6.02
N ILE A 49 -4.45 -14.91 5.93
CA ILE A 49 -3.38 -14.29 6.72
C ILE A 49 -4.07 -13.50 7.83
N ARG A 50 -3.60 -13.64 9.07
CA ARG A 50 -4.20 -12.92 10.20
C ARG A 50 -3.12 -12.31 11.06
N ILE A 51 -3.34 -11.06 11.43
CA ILE A 51 -2.52 -10.32 12.36
C ILE A 51 -3.32 -10.17 13.65
N TYR A 52 -2.71 -10.53 14.76
CA TYR A 52 -3.34 -10.50 16.07
C TYR A 52 -2.60 -9.52 16.99
N ASP A 53 -3.35 -8.79 17.78
CA ASP A 53 -2.79 -8.15 18.95
C ASP A 53 -2.32 -9.22 19.94
N ALA A 54 -1.06 -9.16 20.35
CA ALA A 54 -0.44 -10.22 21.14
C ALA A 54 -0.97 -10.30 22.57
N MET A 55 -1.55 -9.22 23.09
CA MET A 55 -2.08 -9.16 24.47
C MET A 55 -3.53 -9.66 24.51
N SER A 56 -4.38 -9.15 23.65
CA SER A 56 -5.81 -9.48 23.64
C SER A 56 -6.14 -10.71 22.82
N HIS A 57 -5.25 -11.14 21.94
CA HIS A 57 -5.45 -12.18 20.93
C HIS A 57 -6.62 -11.90 19.97
N GLN A 58 -7.01 -10.63 19.83
CA GLN A 58 -8.00 -10.22 18.84
C GLN A 58 -7.33 -10.04 17.48
N ILE A 59 -8.06 -10.37 16.43
CA ILE A 59 -7.62 -10.09 15.06
C ILE A 59 -7.70 -8.58 14.85
N VAL A 60 -6.59 -7.97 14.44
CA VAL A 60 -6.51 -6.55 14.09
C VAL A 60 -6.57 -6.35 12.59
N ASP A 61 -6.05 -7.33 11.82
CA ASP A 61 -6.16 -7.34 10.37
C ASP A 61 -6.23 -8.77 9.84
N SER A 62 -6.90 -8.96 8.70
CA SER A 62 -6.99 -10.25 8.05
C SER A 62 -7.16 -10.11 6.54
N LEU A 63 -6.45 -10.97 5.81
CA LEU A 63 -6.51 -11.07 4.35
C LEU A 63 -7.04 -12.45 3.97
N ASP A 64 -8.14 -12.48 3.24
CA ASP A 64 -8.77 -13.72 2.74
C ASP A 64 -8.40 -13.91 1.26
N LEU A 65 -7.56 -14.90 0.97
CA LEU A 65 -7.07 -15.16 -0.38
C LEU A 65 -8.13 -15.77 -1.31
N SER A 66 -9.30 -16.15 -0.79
CA SER A 66 -10.44 -16.52 -1.63
C SER A 66 -11.09 -15.32 -2.33
N ILE A 67 -10.77 -14.10 -1.88
CA ILE A 67 -11.22 -12.86 -2.48
C ILE A 67 -10.15 -12.39 -3.47
N PRO A 68 -10.44 -12.23 -4.77
CA PRO A 68 -9.45 -11.80 -5.75
C PRO A 68 -9.03 -10.34 -5.53
N SER A 69 -7.83 -9.99 -5.97
CA SER A 69 -7.23 -8.66 -5.77
C SER A 69 -8.03 -7.53 -6.42
N GLY A 70 -8.55 -7.77 -7.61
CA GLY A 70 -9.30 -6.79 -8.39
C GLY A 70 -9.72 -7.34 -9.75
N PRO A 71 -10.48 -6.59 -10.54
CA PRO A 71 -10.87 -6.99 -11.88
C PRO A 71 -9.64 -7.05 -12.80
N THR A 72 -9.60 -8.08 -13.65
CA THR A 72 -8.51 -8.29 -14.62
C THR A 72 -8.94 -8.18 -16.07
N GLU A 73 -10.25 -8.13 -16.31
CA GLU A 73 -10.81 -8.04 -17.66
C GLU A 73 -11.15 -6.59 -18.00
N SER A 74 -10.81 -6.17 -19.21
CA SER A 74 -11.21 -4.87 -19.72
C SER A 74 -12.74 -4.75 -19.78
N ARG A 75 -13.24 -3.67 -19.22
CA ARG A 75 -14.66 -3.34 -19.33
C ARG A 75 -14.94 -2.81 -20.70
N THR A 76 -16.05 -3.22 -21.27
CA THR A 76 -16.56 -2.64 -22.51
C THR A 76 -17.17 -1.28 -22.15
N TYR A 77 -16.45 -0.21 -22.46
CA TYR A 77 -17.01 1.14 -22.37
C TYR A 77 -17.82 1.41 -23.63
N GLY A 78 -19.10 1.59 -23.48
CA GLY A 78 -19.99 1.92 -24.59
C GLY A 78 -21.37 2.32 -24.10
N PRO A 79 -22.22 2.90 -25.00
CA PRO A 79 -23.58 3.28 -24.63
C PRO A 79 -24.46 2.11 -24.18
N GLU A 80 -24.00 0.87 -24.45
CA GLU A 80 -24.68 -0.36 -24.03
C GLU A 80 -24.20 -0.90 -22.69
N CYS A 81 -23.15 -0.29 -22.09
CA CYS A 81 -22.66 -0.70 -20.79
C CYS A 81 -23.62 -0.18 -19.71
N ASP A 82 -24.30 -1.11 -19.07
CA ASP A 82 -25.12 -0.77 -17.91
C ASP A 82 -24.22 -0.61 -16.69
N TYR A 83 -23.75 0.59 -16.47
CA TYR A 83 -22.89 0.93 -15.36
C TYR A 83 -23.54 0.70 -14.00
N THR A 84 -24.85 0.50 -13.93
CA THR A 84 -25.55 0.13 -12.69
C THR A 84 -25.36 -1.33 -12.34
N LYS A 85 -24.90 -2.15 -13.28
CA LYS A 85 -24.61 -3.58 -13.08
C LYS A 85 -23.11 -3.88 -12.95
N ILE A 86 -22.29 -2.86 -12.75
CA ILE A 86 -20.89 -3.06 -12.40
C ILE A 86 -20.88 -3.87 -11.10
N PRO A 87 -20.23 -5.05 -11.05
CA PRO A 87 -20.30 -5.95 -9.90
C PRO A 87 -19.70 -5.36 -8.63
N TYR A 88 -19.04 -4.22 -8.72
CA TYR A 88 -18.41 -3.54 -7.64
C TYR A 88 -19.29 -2.39 -7.11
N ASP A 89 -19.76 -2.53 -5.90
CA ASP A 89 -20.58 -1.52 -5.22
C ASP A 89 -19.72 -0.69 -4.27
N TYR A 90 -19.27 0.45 -4.74
CA TYR A 90 -18.46 1.39 -3.95
C TYR A 90 -19.19 1.91 -2.70
N THR A 91 -20.51 1.83 -2.66
CA THR A 91 -21.26 2.25 -1.47
C THR A 91 -21.03 1.32 -0.29
N ARG A 92 -20.63 0.06 -0.56
CA ARG A 92 -20.29 -0.93 0.47
C ARG A 92 -18.94 -0.71 1.10
N THR A 93 -18.09 0.06 0.44
CA THR A 93 -16.80 0.46 0.98
C THR A 93 -16.92 1.69 1.87
N HIS A 94 -18.15 2.07 2.19
CA HIS A 94 -18.40 3.18 3.07
C HIS A 94 -17.89 2.88 4.47
N MET A 95 -16.70 3.36 4.73
CA MET A 95 -16.10 3.31 6.04
C MET A 95 -16.53 4.53 6.81
N PRO A 96 -17.15 4.35 7.96
CA PRO A 96 -17.72 5.46 8.72
C PRO A 96 -16.67 6.42 9.29
N THR A 97 -15.38 6.15 9.11
CA THR A 97 -14.39 6.70 10.04
C THR A 97 -13.40 7.68 9.45
N ASN A 98 -13.34 7.88 8.13
CA ASN A 98 -12.15 8.53 7.60
C ASN A 98 -12.33 9.90 6.99
N ARG A 99 -13.43 10.55 7.25
CA ARG A 99 -13.60 11.97 6.90
C ARG A 99 -12.68 12.88 7.70
N ASP A 100 -12.25 12.43 8.85
CA ASP A 100 -11.37 13.17 9.77
C ASP A 100 -10.05 12.44 9.94
N THR A 101 -9.45 11.95 8.86
CA THR A 101 -8.14 11.32 8.92
C THR A 101 -7.14 12.30 9.48
N ARG A 102 -6.84 12.10 10.73
CA ARG A 102 -5.70 12.72 11.36
C ARG A 102 -4.47 11.88 11.04
N PRO A 103 -3.30 12.47 10.95
CA PRO A 103 -2.07 11.72 10.82
C PRO A 103 -2.02 10.57 11.83
N GLY A 104 -1.70 9.36 11.36
CA GLY A 104 -1.65 8.18 12.21
C GLY A 104 -3.01 7.64 12.67
N THR A 105 -4.12 8.13 12.14
CA THR A 105 -5.44 7.54 12.42
C THR A 105 -5.66 6.34 11.49
N PRO A 106 -6.04 5.17 12.04
CA PRO A 106 -6.36 4.02 11.22
C PRO A 106 -7.44 4.35 10.20
N SER A 107 -7.20 3.99 8.94
CA SER A 107 -8.20 4.21 7.88
C SER A 107 -9.42 3.31 7.99
N GLY A 108 -9.37 2.34 8.88
CA GLY A 108 -10.41 1.34 9.03
C GLY A 108 -10.40 0.32 7.88
N THR A 109 -10.76 -0.90 8.18
CA THR A 109 -11.00 -1.92 7.16
C THR A 109 -12.37 -1.69 6.54
N ALA A 110 -12.52 -2.03 5.27
CA ALA A 110 -13.83 -2.20 4.71
C ALA A 110 -14.61 -3.18 5.58
N GLU A 111 -15.85 -2.80 5.96
CA GLU A 111 -16.75 -3.76 6.59
C GLU A 111 -16.77 -5.05 5.74
N PRO A 112 -16.78 -6.23 6.35
CA PRO A 112 -16.82 -7.49 5.62
C PRO A 112 -18.23 -7.75 5.07
N THR A 113 -18.73 -6.85 4.25
CA THR A 113 -19.67 -7.26 3.21
C THR A 113 -18.84 -8.06 2.25
N PRO A 114 -19.29 -9.22 1.75
CA PRO A 114 -18.46 -10.00 0.86
C PRO A 114 -18.04 -9.11 -0.29
N PRO A 115 -16.85 -8.55 -0.26
CA PRO A 115 -16.37 -7.77 -1.38
C PRO A 115 -16.11 -8.76 -2.50
N ASP A 116 -16.49 -8.40 -3.70
CA ASP A 116 -16.10 -9.18 -4.87
C ASP A 116 -14.57 -9.16 -5.07
N TYR A 117 -13.91 -8.19 -4.43
CA TYR A 117 -12.46 -7.93 -4.55
C TYR A 117 -11.84 -7.44 -3.23
N GLN A 118 -10.52 -7.56 -3.12
CA GLN A 118 -9.74 -6.98 -2.03
C GLN A 118 -9.82 -5.46 -2.04
N LEU A 119 -10.00 -4.86 -0.88
CA LEU A 119 -10.25 -3.42 -0.75
C LEU A 119 -9.38 -2.81 0.33
N ASN A 120 -8.77 -1.67 0.04
CA ASN A 120 -8.01 -0.89 1.00
C ASN A 120 -8.38 0.59 0.91
N ILE A 121 -8.48 1.26 2.04
CA ILE A 121 -8.75 2.70 2.13
C ILE A 121 -7.43 3.40 2.42
N ILE A 122 -7.05 4.33 1.54
CA ILE A 122 -5.78 5.06 1.62
C ILE A 122 -5.99 6.56 1.35
N GLY A 123 -5.06 7.37 1.82
CA GLY A 123 -4.89 8.77 1.41
C GLY A 123 -6.03 9.72 1.76
N GLY A 124 -6.87 9.40 2.75
CA GLY A 124 -8.00 10.23 3.14
C GLY A 124 -9.21 10.11 2.22
N PHE A 125 -9.20 9.19 1.25
CA PHE A 125 -10.36 8.85 0.45
C PHE A 125 -11.35 8.04 1.28
N THR A 126 -12.64 8.20 1.00
CA THR A 126 -13.70 7.52 1.76
C THR A 126 -14.17 6.24 1.07
N ASP A 127 -13.81 6.04 -0.17
CA ASP A 127 -14.02 4.83 -0.95
C ASP A 127 -12.69 4.06 -1.06
N ALA A 128 -12.78 2.78 -1.26
CA ALA A 128 -11.63 1.91 -1.26
C ALA A 128 -10.99 1.76 -2.65
N PHE A 129 -9.77 1.28 -2.63
CA PHE A 129 -9.02 0.87 -3.81
C PHE A 129 -8.84 -0.64 -3.80
N HIS A 130 -8.85 -1.25 -4.98
CA HIS A 130 -8.38 -2.61 -5.13
C HIS A 130 -6.86 -2.66 -4.89
N PHE A 131 -6.41 -3.73 -4.27
CA PHE A 131 -4.99 -3.93 -4.02
C PHE A 131 -4.63 -5.43 -4.07
N HIS A 132 -3.36 -5.71 -4.24
CA HIS A 132 -2.82 -7.06 -4.16
C HIS A 132 -2.41 -7.35 -2.71
N PRO A 133 -3.06 -8.30 -2.03
CA PRO A 133 -2.69 -8.64 -0.65
C PRO A 133 -1.32 -9.32 -0.56
N ILE A 134 -0.89 -9.98 -1.63
CA ILE A 134 0.44 -10.56 -1.75
C ILE A 134 1.00 -10.25 -3.14
N ILE A 135 2.23 -9.78 -3.18
CA ILE A 135 3.01 -9.64 -4.41
C ILE A 135 4.27 -10.49 -4.29
N VAL A 136 4.54 -11.28 -5.33
CA VAL A 136 5.74 -12.12 -5.40
C VAL A 136 6.71 -11.52 -6.42
N ARG A 137 7.95 -11.33 -5.98
CA ARG A 137 9.09 -10.94 -6.82
C ARG A 137 10.23 -11.92 -6.57
N ASP A 138 10.60 -12.65 -7.60
CA ASP A 138 11.61 -13.73 -7.48
C ASP A 138 11.28 -14.72 -6.35
N SER A 139 12.11 -14.82 -5.34
CA SER A 139 11.92 -15.67 -4.17
C SER A 139 11.25 -14.98 -2.98
N THR A 140 10.77 -13.75 -3.16
CA THR A 140 10.22 -12.94 -2.07
C THR A 140 8.72 -12.74 -2.25
N ALA A 141 7.95 -13.03 -1.20
CA ALA A 141 6.53 -12.69 -1.07
C ALA A 141 6.36 -11.54 -0.10
N THR A 142 5.83 -10.41 -0.59
CA THR A 142 5.47 -9.25 0.22
C THR A 142 3.97 -9.26 0.47
N ILE A 143 3.58 -9.20 1.73
CA ILE A 143 2.18 -9.15 2.19
C ILE A 143 1.86 -7.71 2.57
N TYR A 144 0.83 -7.17 1.94
CA TYR A 144 0.33 -5.81 2.14
C TYR A 144 -0.84 -5.84 3.09
N LEU A 145 -0.68 -5.27 4.27
CA LEU A 145 -1.77 -5.10 5.23
C LEU A 145 -2.70 -3.97 4.78
N HIS A 146 -3.91 -3.97 5.32
CA HIS A 146 -4.76 -2.81 5.17
C HIS A 146 -4.09 -1.60 5.82
N ASN A 147 -4.28 -0.44 5.19
CA ASN A 147 -3.60 0.78 5.60
C ASN A 147 -3.97 1.19 7.03
N ASN A 148 -2.98 1.62 7.82
CA ASN A 148 -3.13 2.12 9.19
C ASN A 148 -3.79 1.13 10.18
N MET A 149 -3.58 -0.17 10.01
CA MET A 149 -4.15 -1.19 10.92
C MET A 149 -3.30 -1.45 12.16
N LEU A 150 -2.02 -1.13 12.11
CA LEU A 150 -1.12 -1.33 13.24
C LEU A 150 -0.91 -0.02 14.02
N ASP A 151 -1.02 -0.09 15.32
CA ASP A 151 -0.80 1.03 16.23
C ASP A 151 0.65 1.09 16.73
N TYR A 152 1.08 2.25 17.22
CA TYR A 152 2.33 2.40 17.94
C TYR A 152 2.27 1.74 19.31
N ASN A 153 3.41 1.26 19.80
CA ASN A 153 3.59 0.62 21.12
C ASN A 153 2.72 -0.63 21.34
N HIS A 154 2.50 -1.39 20.28
CA HIS A 154 1.76 -2.64 20.33
C HIS A 154 2.63 -3.82 19.89
N SER A 155 2.32 -4.98 20.43
CA SER A 155 2.93 -6.24 20.02
C SER A 155 1.92 -7.06 19.22
N TYR A 156 2.38 -7.61 18.11
CA TYR A 156 1.56 -8.38 17.19
C TYR A 156 2.17 -9.75 16.94
N TYR A 157 1.34 -10.72 16.53
CA TYR A 157 1.82 -11.94 15.92
C TYR A 157 1.01 -12.27 14.67
N VAL A 158 1.65 -12.98 13.74
CA VAL A 158 1.11 -13.29 12.42
C VAL A 158 0.87 -14.79 12.30
N THR A 159 -0.23 -15.16 11.67
CA THR A 159 -0.47 -16.52 11.20
C THR A 159 -0.79 -16.53 9.72
N ILE A 160 -0.34 -17.57 9.03
CA ILE A 160 -0.61 -17.80 7.61
C ILE A 160 -1.11 -19.21 7.47
N ASP A 161 -2.31 -19.38 6.92
CA ASP A 161 -2.88 -20.72 6.70
C ASP A 161 -2.07 -21.46 5.63
N GLU A 162 -2.04 -22.79 5.73
CA GLU A 162 -1.45 -23.65 4.69
C GLU A 162 -2.16 -23.41 3.35
N GLY A 163 -1.38 -23.35 2.27
CA GLY A 163 -1.91 -23.10 0.92
C GLY A 163 -1.97 -21.64 0.50
N VAL A 164 -1.84 -20.66 1.41
CA VAL A 164 -1.72 -19.23 1.07
C VAL A 164 -0.50 -18.97 0.20
N LEU A 165 0.61 -19.59 0.53
CA LEU A 165 1.83 -19.64 -0.26
C LEU A 165 2.29 -21.09 -0.38
N THR A 166 2.74 -21.48 -1.56
CA THR A 166 3.28 -22.82 -1.80
C THR A 166 4.64 -22.73 -2.50
N LEU A 167 5.54 -23.62 -2.14
CA LEU A 167 6.82 -23.80 -2.82
C LEU A 167 6.76 -24.99 -3.77
N PRO A 168 7.63 -25.07 -4.79
CA PRO A 168 7.66 -26.20 -5.72
C PRO A 168 7.89 -27.56 -5.05
N ASP A 169 8.61 -27.57 -3.95
CA ASP A 169 8.91 -28.78 -3.16
C ASP A 169 7.88 -29.03 -2.03
N HIS A 170 6.85 -28.19 -1.94
CA HIS A 170 5.83 -28.25 -0.89
C HIS A 170 6.36 -28.16 0.54
N SER A 171 7.51 -27.54 0.77
CA SER A 171 8.16 -27.47 2.09
C SER A 171 7.60 -26.37 2.99
N PHE A 172 6.79 -25.45 2.49
CA PHE A 172 6.14 -24.40 3.28
C PHE A 172 4.69 -24.76 3.61
N HIS A 173 4.37 -24.85 4.90
CA HIS A 173 3.05 -25.25 5.42
C HIS A 173 2.32 -24.09 6.13
N GLY A 174 2.65 -22.86 5.79
CA GLY A 174 2.11 -21.69 6.45
C GLY A 174 2.86 -21.33 7.74
N ILE A 175 2.29 -20.40 8.50
CA ILE A 175 2.83 -19.97 9.79
C ILE A 175 1.74 -20.10 10.84
N SER A 176 1.92 -21.03 11.78
CA SER A 176 1.04 -21.19 12.92
C SER A 176 1.51 -20.31 14.09
N LYS A 177 0.68 -20.18 15.13
CA LYS A 177 1.04 -19.45 16.34
C LYS A 177 2.31 -20.00 17.01
N GLU A 178 2.55 -21.29 16.89
CA GLU A 178 3.71 -21.97 17.46
C GLU A 178 5.03 -21.56 16.80
N HIS A 179 5.00 -21.09 15.54
CA HIS A 179 6.18 -20.54 14.86
C HIS A 179 6.61 -19.18 15.41
N ASN A 180 5.75 -18.53 16.21
CA ASN A 180 6.04 -17.29 16.93
C ASN A 180 6.57 -16.16 16.05
N TRP A 181 5.96 -15.92 14.87
CA TRP A 181 6.25 -14.71 14.11
C TRP A 181 5.58 -13.52 14.78
N SER A 182 6.28 -12.92 15.68
CA SER A 182 5.80 -11.76 16.47
C SER A 182 6.76 -10.59 16.33
N PHE A 183 6.24 -9.38 16.51
CA PHE A 183 7.04 -8.15 16.52
C PHE A 183 6.36 -7.09 17.38
N LYS A 184 7.13 -6.07 17.78
CA LYS A 184 6.62 -4.90 18.51
C LYS A 184 6.87 -3.64 17.71
N THR A 185 5.84 -2.81 17.56
CA THR A 185 5.93 -1.53 16.89
C THR A 185 6.67 -0.49 17.74
N LYS A 186 7.15 0.58 17.08
CA LYS A 186 7.78 1.73 17.73
C LYS A 186 6.88 2.27 18.85
N GLU A 187 7.51 2.80 19.89
CA GLU A 187 6.81 3.31 21.07
C GLU A 187 5.89 4.49 20.75
N SER A 188 6.29 5.35 19.81
CA SER A 188 5.53 6.54 19.43
C SER A 188 5.79 6.93 17.99
N ALA A 189 4.83 7.65 17.43
CA ALA A 189 4.98 8.32 16.14
C ALA A 189 6.11 9.39 16.20
N PRO A 190 6.61 9.82 15.03
CA PRO A 190 7.56 10.93 14.96
C PRO A 190 7.06 12.16 15.72
N ALA A 191 7.93 12.80 16.49
CA ALA A 191 7.57 13.96 17.32
C ALA A 191 7.30 15.24 16.50
N SER A 192 7.72 15.26 15.23
CA SER A 192 7.57 16.40 14.32
C SER A 192 7.31 15.92 12.92
N THR A 193 6.58 16.74 12.16
CA THR A 193 6.41 16.58 10.70
C THR A 193 7.47 17.34 9.89
N ASP A 194 8.48 17.98 10.50
CA ASP A 194 9.44 18.81 9.78
C ASP A 194 10.21 18.03 8.73
N THR A 195 10.72 16.87 9.11
CA THR A 195 11.41 15.94 8.22
C THR A 195 11.01 14.53 8.60
N LEU A 196 10.54 13.78 7.61
CA LEU A 196 10.14 12.38 7.73
C LEU A 196 11.03 11.55 6.81
N ILE A 197 11.57 10.46 7.32
CA ILE A 197 12.44 9.55 6.57
C ILE A 197 11.65 8.31 6.22
N VAL A 198 11.53 8.02 4.92
CA VAL A 198 10.95 6.78 4.41
C VAL A 198 12.08 5.83 4.01
N ASP A 199 12.07 4.63 4.57
CA ASP A 199 13.06 3.59 4.29
C ASP A 199 12.41 2.21 4.35
N ALA A 200 12.31 1.54 3.20
CA ALA A 200 11.70 0.23 3.08
C ALA A 200 12.35 -0.84 3.99
N THR A 201 13.60 -0.63 4.41
CA THR A 201 14.30 -1.53 5.34
C THR A 201 13.87 -1.39 6.80
N GLY A 202 12.99 -0.42 7.10
CA GLY A 202 12.51 -0.15 8.45
C GLY A 202 13.42 0.75 9.30
N GLN A 203 14.49 1.30 8.71
CA GLN A 203 15.44 2.17 9.42
C GLN A 203 14.97 3.64 9.48
N GLY A 204 13.95 4.01 8.69
CA GLY A 204 13.34 5.33 8.67
C GLY A 204 12.25 5.52 9.70
N ASP A 205 11.55 6.65 9.61
CA ASP A 205 10.35 6.94 10.38
C ASP A 205 9.16 6.10 9.89
N PHE A 206 9.12 5.82 8.59
CA PHE A 206 8.12 5.04 7.88
C PHE A 206 8.79 4.05 6.93
N ASN A 207 8.10 2.95 6.63
CA ASN A 207 8.51 1.99 5.62
C ASN A 207 8.00 2.39 4.23
N THR A 208 6.89 3.15 4.16
CA THR A 208 6.14 3.46 2.95
C THR A 208 6.00 4.96 2.75
N VAL A 209 5.89 5.37 1.49
CA VAL A 209 5.57 6.76 1.12
C VAL A 209 4.15 7.11 1.56
N GLN A 210 3.23 6.15 1.43
CA GLN A 210 1.85 6.31 1.88
C GLN A 210 1.77 6.59 3.38
N GLY A 211 2.50 5.83 4.22
CA GLY A 211 2.53 6.05 5.67
C GLY A 211 3.03 7.44 6.06
N ALA A 212 4.07 7.93 5.38
CA ALA A 212 4.58 9.28 5.61
C ALA A 212 3.55 10.36 5.19
N LEU A 213 2.86 10.18 4.06
CA LEU A 213 1.83 11.11 3.59
C LEU A 213 0.59 11.11 4.50
N ASP A 214 0.17 9.95 4.99
CA ASP A 214 -0.95 9.82 5.92
C ASP A 214 -0.66 10.49 7.27
N PHE A 215 0.61 10.52 7.68
CA PHE A 215 1.04 11.18 8.92
C PHE A 215 0.96 12.70 8.85
N ILE A 216 1.03 13.32 7.66
CA ILE A 216 0.99 14.77 7.49
C ILE A 216 -0.45 15.29 7.63
N PRO A 217 -0.70 16.29 8.49
CA PRO A 217 -2.03 16.91 8.60
C PRO A 217 -2.49 17.50 7.27
N ASP A 218 -3.79 17.41 7.02
CA ASP A 218 -4.41 18.10 5.90
C ASP A 218 -4.26 19.62 6.04
N PHE A 219 -4.04 20.29 4.91
CA PHE A 219 -3.91 21.75 4.82
C PHE A 219 -2.86 22.35 5.78
N SER A 220 -1.78 21.63 6.01
CA SER A 220 -0.69 22.08 6.89
C SER A 220 -0.11 23.40 6.41
N GLN A 221 0.01 24.36 7.32
CA GLN A 221 0.70 25.62 7.04
C GLN A 221 2.22 25.53 7.23
N LYS A 222 2.69 24.44 7.82
CA LYS A 222 4.09 24.14 8.05
C LYS A 222 4.63 23.28 6.94
N GLN A 223 5.83 23.59 6.47
CA GLN A 223 6.50 22.74 5.49
C GLN A 223 6.90 21.40 6.12
N THR A 224 6.65 20.34 5.39
CA THR A 224 7.12 19.00 5.68
C THR A 224 8.07 18.54 4.56
N VAL A 225 9.16 17.92 4.91
CA VAL A 225 10.08 17.27 3.98
C VAL A 225 10.00 15.77 4.19
N ILE A 226 9.61 15.02 3.16
CA ILE A 226 9.70 13.57 3.10
C ILE A 226 10.98 13.22 2.35
N LEU A 227 11.92 12.54 3.00
CA LEU A 227 13.14 12.02 2.39
C LEU A 227 12.99 10.52 2.18
N ILE A 228 12.88 10.11 0.92
CA ILE A 228 12.75 8.69 0.55
C ILE A 228 14.15 8.16 0.26
N GLN A 229 14.59 7.17 1.03
CA GLN A 229 15.88 6.53 0.83
C GLN A 229 15.94 5.79 -0.51
N ALA A 230 17.13 5.45 -0.95
CA ALA A 230 17.31 4.62 -2.14
C ALA A 230 16.62 3.26 -1.93
N GLY A 231 15.78 2.86 -2.87
CA GLY A 231 15.00 1.63 -2.77
C GLY A 231 13.90 1.55 -3.81
N ASP A 232 13.27 0.39 -3.85
CA ASP A 232 12.12 0.07 -4.68
C ASP A 232 10.89 -0.03 -3.76
N TYR A 233 9.93 0.84 -3.98
CA TYR A 233 8.74 1.01 -3.15
C TYR A 233 7.52 0.59 -3.98
N GLU A 234 7.16 -0.68 -3.89
CA GLU A 234 6.01 -1.23 -4.59
C GLU A 234 4.74 -0.98 -3.79
N GLU A 235 4.15 0.18 -3.96
CA GLU A 235 2.98 0.63 -3.23
C GLU A 235 2.07 1.54 -4.06
N LEU A 236 0.76 1.46 -3.83
CA LEU A 236 -0.20 2.40 -4.38
C LEU A 236 -0.24 3.64 -3.48
N VAL A 237 0.12 4.80 -4.02
CA VAL A 237 0.22 6.05 -3.26
C VAL A 237 -0.90 7.01 -3.66
N TYR A 238 -1.79 7.29 -2.73
CA TYR A 238 -2.86 8.26 -2.92
C TYR A 238 -2.94 9.20 -1.72
N ALA A 239 -2.86 10.49 -1.98
CA ALA A 239 -3.00 11.51 -0.94
C ALA A 239 -3.85 12.68 -1.42
N ARG A 240 -4.61 13.26 -0.50
CA ARG A 240 -5.38 14.48 -0.76
C ARG A 240 -5.20 15.51 0.34
N ASN A 241 -5.51 16.76 -0.01
CA ASN A 241 -5.51 17.89 0.92
C ASN A 241 -4.13 18.21 1.52
N LYS A 242 -3.03 17.74 0.90
CA LYS A 242 -1.68 18.02 1.40
C LYS A 242 -1.17 19.34 0.89
N THR A 243 -0.58 20.13 1.78
CA THR A 243 -0.01 21.44 1.46
C THR A 243 1.37 21.58 2.08
N ASN A 244 2.24 22.35 1.39
CA ASN A 244 3.61 22.61 1.85
C ASN A 244 4.45 21.34 2.06
N VAL A 245 4.40 20.40 1.11
CA VAL A 245 5.13 19.13 1.21
C VAL A 245 6.20 19.05 0.13
N LYS A 246 7.43 18.75 0.55
CA LYS A 246 8.53 18.38 -0.32
C LYS A 246 8.75 16.87 -0.20
N ILE A 247 8.67 16.16 -1.33
CA ILE A 247 8.95 14.73 -1.45
C ILE A 247 10.22 14.58 -2.26
N LYS A 248 11.26 14.01 -1.66
CA LYS A 248 12.57 13.91 -2.28
C LYS A 248 13.12 12.48 -2.18
N GLY A 249 13.37 11.88 -3.33
CA GLY A 249 14.10 10.63 -3.46
C GLY A 249 15.62 10.81 -3.39
N ALA A 250 16.34 9.71 -3.52
CA ALA A 250 17.80 9.67 -3.55
C ALA A 250 18.38 9.82 -4.96
N GLY A 251 17.54 9.90 -5.99
CA GLY A 251 17.87 10.01 -7.41
C GLY A 251 16.86 9.24 -8.26
N MET A 252 16.66 9.65 -9.52
CA MET A 252 15.74 8.99 -10.45
C MET A 252 16.09 7.50 -10.67
N ASP A 253 17.38 7.18 -10.63
CA ASP A 253 17.91 5.82 -10.81
C ASP A 253 18.00 5.01 -9.50
N ARG A 254 17.66 5.61 -8.36
CA ARG A 254 17.88 5.06 -7.03
C ARG A 254 16.64 4.93 -6.16
N THR A 255 15.64 5.76 -6.41
CA THR A 255 14.35 5.71 -5.69
C THR A 255 13.26 5.53 -6.70
N ARG A 256 12.56 4.40 -6.63
CA ARG A 256 11.41 4.08 -7.47
C ARG A 256 10.19 3.83 -6.61
N VAL A 257 9.09 4.53 -6.90
CA VAL A 257 7.77 4.29 -6.32
C VAL A 257 6.87 3.78 -7.44
N HIS A 258 6.33 2.58 -7.32
CA HIS A 258 5.57 1.99 -8.40
C HIS A 258 4.47 1.05 -7.90
N TYR A 259 3.50 0.78 -8.75
CA TYR A 259 2.46 -0.19 -8.46
C TYR A 259 1.79 -0.71 -9.74
N ALA A 260 1.30 -1.96 -9.68
CA ALA A 260 0.52 -2.55 -10.75
C ALA A 260 -0.91 -2.01 -10.71
N ASN A 261 -1.15 -0.84 -11.33
CA ASN A 261 -2.43 -0.17 -11.39
C ASN A 261 -2.80 0.30 -12.80
N ASN A 262 -4.07 0.23 -13.15
CA ASN A 262 -4.65 0.76 -14.38
C ASN A 262 -6.17 0.93 -14.24
N GLU A 263 -6.85 1.41 -15.28
CA GLU A 263 -8.30 1.64 -15.29
C GLU A 263 -9.15 0.36 -15.12
N VAL A 264 -8.59 -0.81 -15.46
CA VAL A 264 -9.28 -2.09 -15.28
C VAL A 264 -9.22 -2.50 -13.83
N PHE A 265 -8.04 -2.41 -13.22
CA PHE A 265 -7.80 -2.82 -11.85
C PHE A 265 -8.47 -1.87 -10.85
N ASN A 266 -8.31 -0.56 -11.01
CA ASN A 266 -9.00 0.47 -10.23
C ASN A 266 -9.83 1.37 -11.15
N PRO A 267 -11.03 0.92 -11.55
CA PRO A 267 -11.87 1.70 -12.43
C PRO A 267 -12.39 2.97 -11.78
N HIS A 268 -12.64 3.96 -12.60
CA HIS A 268 -13.27 5.20 -12.17
C HIS A 268 -14.62 4.91 -11.50
N PRO A 269 -14.86 5.35 -10.27
CA PRO A 269 -16.13 5.15 -9.59
C PRO A 269 -17.20 6.05 -10.21
N LEU A 270 -18.09 5.48 -11.00
CA LEU A 270 -19.14 6.22 -11.73
C LEU A 270 -20.35 6.58 -10.88
N THR A 271 -20.53 5.89 -9.76
CA THR A 271 -21.76 5.99 -8.94
C THR A 271 -21.53 6.60 -7.57
N VAL A 272 -20.29 6.74 -7.14
CA VAL A 272 -19.95 7.29 -5.84
C VAL A 272 -19.61 8.77 -5.97
N LYS A 273 -20.34 9.59 -5.27
CA LYS A 273 -19.90 10.95 -4.96
C LYS A 273 -18.89 10.83 -3.85
N THR A 274 -17.64 10.72 -4.21
CA THR A 274 -16.54 10.89 -3.26
C THR A 274 -16.55 12.32 -2.75
N ASN A 275 -15.82 12.63 -1.68
CA ASN A 275 -15.68 13.98 -1.15
C ASN A 275 -14.90 14.91 -2.09
N GLU A 276 -15.05 14.73 -3.36
CA GLU A 276 -14.36 15.45 -4.40
C GLU A 276 -15.08 16.74 -4.72
N TRP A 277 -14.32 17.71 -5.15
CA TRP A 277 -14.88 18.96 -5.63
C TRP A 277 -15.76 18.67 -6.84
N PRO A 278 -16.92 19.27 -6.97
CA PRO A 278 -17.76 19.09 -8.15
C PRO A 278 -16.98 19.32 -9.44
N GLY A 279 -16.91 18.33 -10.29
CA GLY A 279 -16.22 18.39 -11.58
C GLY A 279 -14.72 18.05 -11.55
N THR A 280 -14.15 17.69 -10.41
CA THR A 280 -12.75 17.27 -10.26
C THR A 280 -12.68 15.82 -9.77
N PHE A 281 -13.26 14.93 -10.52
CA PHE A 281 -13.27 13.53 -10.14
C PHE A 281 -11.96 12.86 -10.56
N PRO A 282 -11.03 12.54 -9.64
CA PRO A 282 -9.77 11.97 -10.03
C PRO A 282 -9.95 10.55 -10.54
N SER A 283 -9.24 10.23 -11.60
CA SER A 283 -9.06 8.85 -12.05
C SER A 283 -8.44 8.01 -10.93
N ARG A 284 -8.72 6.71 -10.91
CA ARG A 284 -8.17 5.76 -9.93
C ARG A 284 -7.03 4.93 -10.49
N ARG A 285 -6.59 5.21 -11.69
CA ARG A 285 -5.71 4.37 -12.49
C ARG A 285 -4.22 4.70 -12.38
N ALA A 286 -3.86 5.80 -11.71
CA ALA A 286 -2.46 6.16 -11.48
C ALA A 286 -1.82 5.32 -10.37
N ALA A 287 -0.52 5.08 -10.46
CA ALA A 287 0.23 4.46 -9.37
C ALA A 287 0.44 5.42 -8.20
N PHE A 288 0.61 6.72 -8.51
CA PHE A 288 0.79 7.78 -7.52
C PHE A 288 -0.14 8.95 -7.82
N MET A 289 -0.93 9.38 -6.84
CA MET A 289 -1.85 10.49 -7.00
C MET A 289 -1.78 11.51 -5.85
N LEU A 290 -1.76 12.79 -6.22
CA LEU A 290 -1.96 13.92 -5.32
C LEU A 290 -3.21 14.68 -5.75
N ASP A 291 -4.25 14.67 -4.90
CA ASP A 291 -5.53 15.32 -5.16
C ASP A 291 -5.78 16.50 -4.21
N ASN A 292 -6.27 17.61 -4.74
CA ASN A 292 -6.52 18.83 -3.97
C ASN A 292 -5.30 19.26 -3.12
N CYS A 293 -4.10 19.12 -3.71
CA CYS A 293 -2.83 19.44 -3.06
C CYS A 293 -2.29 20.77 -3.54
N SER A 294 -1.50 21.45 -2.72
CA SER A 294 -0.86 22.71 -3.13
C SER A 294 0.50 22.90 -2.47
N ASP A 295 1.35 23.69 -3.14
CA ASP A 295 2.72 23.95 -2.65
C ASP A 295 3.51 22.64 -2.45
N ILE A 296 3.46 21.78 -3.46
CA ILE A 296 4.11 20.48 -3.47
C ILE A 296 5.38 20.55 -4.32
N LEU A 297 6.43 19.89 -3.85
CA LEU A 297 7.66 19.71 -4.59
C LEU A 297 8.03 18.21 -4.62
N LEU A 298 8.12 17.67 -5.83
CA LEU A 298 8.62 16.31 -6.08
C LEU A 298 10.03 16.39 -6.68
N GLU A 299 11.00 15.68 -6.10
CA GLU A 299 12.40 15.72 -6.57
C GLU A 299 13.05 14.32 -6.55
N ASP A 300 13.91 14.08 -7.54
CA ASP A 300 14.91 13.02 -7.55
C ASP A 300 14.36 11.59 -7.35
N LEU A 301 13.29 11.21 -8.08
CA LEU A 301 12.70 9.87 -7.99
C LEU A 301 12.06 9.44 -9.30
N THR A 302 11.85 8.14 -9.45
CA THR A 302 11.02 7.53 -10.49
C THR A 302 9.66 7.14 -9.93
N ILE A 303 8.60 7.44 -10.66
CA ILE A 303 7.22 7.03 -10.37
C ILE A 303 6.70 6.24 -11.57
N ALA A 304 6.17 5.04 -11.33
CA ALA A 304 5.80 4.14 -12.43
C ALA A 304 4.51 3.36 -12.17
N THR A 305 3.76 3.07 -13.25
CA THR A 305 2.80 1.97 -13.24
C THR A 305 3.40 0.73 -13.89
N ASP A 306 3.09 -0.44 -13.35
CA ASP A 306 3.58 -1.72 -13.86
C ASP A 306 2.57 -2.40 -14.79
N LEU A 307 1.33 -1.89 -14.92
CA LEU A 307 0.31 -2.44 -15.79
C LEU A 307 0.19 -1.66 -17.11
N HIS A 308 -0.14 -2.41 -18.16
CA HIS A 308 -0.50 -1.84 -19.45
C HIS A 308 -1.96 -1.38 -19.50
N GLY A 309 -2.29 -0.51 -20.47
CA GLY A 309 -3.61 0.04 -20.68
C GLY A 309 -3.67 1.52 -20.35
N GLN A 310 -4.83 2.01 -19.99
CA GLN A 310 -4.98 3.38 -19.48
C GLN A 310 -4.48 3.41 -18.03
N ALA A 311 -3.25 3.88 -17.87
CA ALA A 311 -2.52 3.83 -16.62
C ALA A 311 -1.46 4.91 -16.57
N GLU A 312 -1.65 5.90 -15.72
CA GLU A 312 -0.63 6.91 -15.44
C GLU A 312 0.36 6.41 -14.38
N GLY A 313 1.61 6.81 -14.52
CA GLY A 313 2.54 6.76 -13.38
C GLY A 313 2.10 7.74 -12.31
N LEU A 314 1.85 9.00 -12.69
CA LEU A 314 1.53 10.09 -11.78
C LEU A 314 0.26 10.85 -12.18
N LEU A 315 -0.61 11.12 -11.20
CA LEU A 315 -1.74 12.02 -11.34
C LEU A 315 -1.59 13.18 -10.35
N LEU A 316 -1.69 14.39 -10.87
CA LEU A 316 -1.64 15.62 -10.10
C LEU A 316 -2.91 16.44 -10.32
N ASN A 317 -3.62 16.75 -9.24
CA ASN A 317 -4.76 17.63 -9.22
C ASN A 317 -4.56 18.68 -8.12
N GLY A 318 -4.07 19.86 -8.49
CA GLY A 318 -3.74 20.88 -7.50
C GLY A 318 -3.04 22.12 -8.03
N GLU A 319 -2.54 22.92 -7.11
CA GLU A 319 -2.00 24.24 -7.40
C GLU A 319 -0.55 24.38 -6.90
N ARG A 320 0.28 25.03 -7.69
CA ARG A 320 1.68 25.30 -7.36
C ARG A 320 2.45 24.02 -7.00
N ILE A 321 2.38 23.07 -7.92
CA ILE A 321 3.12 21.81 -7.84
C ILE A 321 4.35 21.92 -8.76
N ALA A 322 5.51 21.60 -8.24
CA ALA A 322 6.75 21.57 -8.99
C ALA A 322 7.40 20.19 -8.97
N LEU A 323 7.97 19.79 -10.11
CA LEU A 323 8.71 18.56 -10.27
C LEU A 323 10.11 18.87 -10.80
N TYR A 324 11.13 18.32 -10.15
CA TYR A 324 12.52 18.45 -10.59
C TYR A 324 13.19 17.08 -10.60
N SER A 325 13.78 16.72 -11.75
CA SER A 325 14.46 15.42 -11.89
C SER A 325 13.55 14.25 -11.47
N VAL A 326 12.36 14.19 -12.05
CA VAL A 326 11.38 13.11 -11.83
C VAL A 326 11.20 12.35 -13.14
N HIS A 327 11.37 11.04 -13.09
CA HIS A 327 11.04 10.14 -14.19
C HIS A 327 9.65 9.54 -13.97
N ILE A 328 8.73 9.78 -14.89
CA ILE A 328 7.35 9.31 -14.80
C ILE A 328 7.10 8.29 -15.91
N ILE A 329 6.73 7.08 -15.51
CA ILE A 329 6.49 5.96 -16.42
C ILE A 329 5.03 5.56 -16.32
N GLY A 330 4.31 5.73 -17.42
CA GLY A 330 2.94 5.27 -17.60
C GLY A 330 2.82 4.25 -18.71
N SER A 331 1.61 3.80 -19.02
CA SER A 331 1.36 2.92 -20.13
C SER A 331 0.56 3.62 -21.23
N GLY A 332 -0.70 3.98 -21.01
CA GLY A 332 -1.45 4.88 -21.89
C GLY A 332 -0.85 6.28 -21.79
N ASP A 333 -1.02 6.90 -20.63
CA ASP A 333 -0.50 8.23 -20.31
C ASP A 333 0.59 8.12 -19.23
N ALA A 334 1.66 8.89 -19.31
CA ALA A 334 2.65 8.96 -18.24
C ALA A 334 2.14 9.81 -17.07
N LEU A 335 1.55 10.96 -17.41
CA LEU A 335 1.13 11.99 -16.46
C LEU A 335 -0.28 12.48 -16.79
N GLN A 336 -1.15 12.48 -15.79
CA GLN A 336 -2.37 13.29 -15.82
C GLN A 336 -2.17 14.49 -14.91
N ALA A 337 -2.31 15.71 -15.44
CA ALA A 337 -2.06 16.95 -14.72
C ALA A 337 -3.24 17.91 -14.84
N ASN A 338 -3.74 18.37 -13.69
CA ASN A 338 -4.80 19.35 -13.62
C ASN A 338 -4.44 20.43 -12.57
N GLY A 339 -4.34 21.67 -13.00
CA GLY A 339 -3.99 22.80 -12.13
C GLY A 339 -2.72 23.53 -12.57
N THR A 340 -1.99 24.09 -11.63
CA THR A 340 -0.76 24.87 -11.88
C THR A 340 0.46 24.03 -11.57
N ILE A 341 1.13 23.51 -12.62
CA ILE A 341 2.21 22.54 -12.49
C ILE A 341 3.43 23.04 -13.29
N TYR A 342 4.59 22.98 -12.66
CA TYR A 342 5.88 23.28 -13.26
C TYR A 342 6.77 22.04 -13.27
N MET A 343 7.45 21.78 -14.38
CA MET A 343 8.36 20.63 -14.52
C MET A 343 9.69 21.07 -15.11
N GLU A 344 10.77 20.57 -14.53
CA GLU A 344 12.15 20.80 -15.00
C GLU A 344 12.99 19.56 -14.87
N SER A 345 13.76 19.25 -15.92
CA SER A 345 14.64 18.06 -15.97
C SER A 345 13.90 16.74 -15.69
N CYS A 346 12.64 16.65 -16.11
CA CYS A 346 11.83 15.46 -15.95
C CYS A 346 11.84 14.61 -17.22
N GLU A 347 11.67 13.31 -17.03
CA GLU A 347 11.50 12.34 -18.10
C GLU A 347 10.06 11.79 -18.06
N LEU A 348 9.45 11.61 -19.22
CA LEU A 348 8.09 11.08 -19.35
C LEU A 348 8.09 9.95 -20.36
N ASP A 349 7.78 8.76 -19.91
CA ASP A 349 7.61 7.57 -20.73
C ASP A 349 6.14 7.15 -20.71
N GLY A 350 5.45 7.31 -21.82
CA GLY A 350 4.07 6.88 -22.03
C GLY A 350 3.95 6.20 -23.38
N GLY A 351 3.00 5.28 -23.50
CA GLY A 351 2.71 4.59 -24.77
C GLY A 351 1.56 5.22 -25.58
N GLY A 352 0.95 6.27 -25.04
CA GLY A 352 -0.20 6.98 -25.61
C GLY A 352 0.11 8.40 -26.08
N ASP A 353 -0.96 9.17 -26.25
CA ASP A 353 -0.93 10.54 -26.79
C ASP A 353 -0.24 11.55 -25.89
#